data_29bd437820f4ac38a6d2eacf83e00873
#
_entry.id   29bd437820f4ac38a6d2eacf83e00873
#
_cell.length_a   1.000
_cell.length_b   1.000
_cell.length_c   1.000
_cell.angle_alpha   90.00
_cell.angle_beta   90.00
_cell.angle_gamma   90.00
#
_symmetry.space_group_name_H-M   'P 1'
#
loop_
_entity.id
_entity.type
_entity.pdbx_description
1 polymer ?
#
loop_
_entity_poly.entity_id
_entity_poly.type
_entity_poly.pdbx_seq_one_letter_code
_entity_poly.pdbx_strand_id
1 'polypeptide(L)'
;MKTKRIDLILKKQNKISEWIVSLFLLTLSAIILFVCIKSGMGEDIWFDEVFSMNFLQRSYGEIAALTAADVHPPFYYWYLKAFHDLWKGIFPGASTVVLAKMASVLPFVGIWVYAFTLVRKRVGLLVMSLFLFLISAMPQISNYTVEIRMYSLALFLITAAFLHSYEIILENKRIHWVLFCIYGILTAYTQYYACVAIVAVYIALFIYSICQKQKKQLTGVLVCAGISVLSYLPWIPSFISQFQTVSGSYWIQPLTFRSIFGCMKFVFLPVSFSIARNYVLAVLMIGILGICFVYAIWKEKTPQIRYLLLCGIFVPVFTAFTGFVCSALNRPIFVYRYLISGLGAMWLVAAYVLLKYRKEMVMLLLLIPFVLAGHSNMQGFCAEEYKKLDQMEATETFLAEFPEDAVILCNFNHVQALTAYYLDNENFLYGGEPESLIARMQPQCVGMPDVEALPKLVEEKDVYFLGSFEAREALLEEWAADGITYTEEGTYLLERYYFNVYHLKKENK
;
A
#
# COMPACT_ATOMS: atom_id res chain seq x y z
N MET A 1 -23.28 26.58 46.30
CA MET A 1 -23.13 25.11 46.34
C MET A 1 -23.84 24.36 45.23
N LYS A 2 -25.10 24.69 44.86
CA LYS A 2 -25.86 24.01 43.80
C LYS A 2 -25.18 24.09 42.41
N THR A 3 -24.67 25.26 42.01
CA THR A 3 -24.00 25.47 40.72
C THR A 3 -22.74 24.61 40.54
N LYS A 4 -21.85 24.54 41.58
CA LYS A 4 -20.67 23.67 41.56
C LYS A 4 -20.99 22.18 41.43
N ARG A 5 -22.12 21.76 41.99
CA ARG A 5 -22.58 20.33 41.94
C ARG A 5 -23.14 19.99 40.56
N ILE A 6 -23.84 20.91 39.91
CA ILE A 6 -24.37 20.77 38.54
C ILE A 6 -23.19 20.75 37.56
N ASP A 7 -22.20 21.62 37.67
CA ASP A 7 -21.00 21.63 36.84
C ASP A 7 -20.16 20.35 36.98
N LEU A 8 -20.11 19.77 38.19
CA LEU A 8 -19.44 18.47 38.44
C LEU A 8 -20.19 17.31 37.80
N ILE A 9 -21.52 17.32 37.87
CA ILE A 9 -22.38 16.28 37.26
C ILE A 9 -22.29 16.36 35.72
N LEU A 10 -22.36 17.55 35.13
CA LEU A 10 -22.21 17.77 33.70
C LEU A 10 -20.82 17.36 33.20
N LYS A 11 -19.75 17.72 33.91
CA LYS A 11 -18.38 17.24 33.61
C LYS A 11 -18.24 15.72 33.70
N LYS A 12 -18.96 15.07 34.62
CA LYS A 12 -18.93 13.60 34.77
C LYS A 12 -19.75 12.93 33.67
N GLN A 13 -20.90 13.50 33.26
CA GLN A 13 -21.68 13.02 32.12
C GLN A 13 -20.92 13.15 30.81
N ASN A 14 -20.27 14.29 30.54
CA ASN A 14 -19.44 14.47 29.35
C ASN A 14 -18.27 13.48 29.26
N LYS A 15 -17.66 13.11 30.39
CA LYS A 15 -16.63 12.06 30.43
C LYS A 15 -17.18 10.67 30.12
N ILE A 16 -18.37 10.35 30.57
CA ILE A 16 -19.01 9.05 30.32
C ILE A 16 -19.38 8.92 28.85
N SER A 17 -19.93 9.99 28.23
CA SER A 17 -20.25 9.97 26.79
C SER A 17 -18.99 9.86 25.92
N GLU A 18 -17.92 10.56 26.25
CA GLU A 18 -16.61 10.41 25.60
C GLU A 18 -16.08 8.97 25.64
N TRP A 19 -16.19 8.32 26.82
CA TRP A 19 -15.77 6.93 26.96
C TRP A 19 -16.61 5.96 26.13
N ILE A 20 -17.92 6.14 26.11
CA ILE A 20 -18.83 5.29 25.32
C ILE A 20 -18.54 5.42 23.83
N VAL A 21 -18.42 6.64 23.32
CA VAL A 21 -18.11 6.90 21.89
C VAL A 21 -16.71 6.38 21.55
N SER A 22 -15.73 6.57 22.42
CA SER A 22 -14.38 6.05 22.22
C SER A 22 -14.35 4.53 22.17
N LEU A 23 -15.04 3.86 23.09
CA LEU A 23 -15.14 2.41 23.11
C LEU A 23 -15.83 1.89 21.83
N PHE A 24 -16.92 2.52 21.42
CA PHE A 24 -17.62 2.18 20.17
C PHE A 24 -16.69 2.29 18.96
N LEU A 25 -15.98 3.41 18.80
CA LEU A 25 -15.04 3.62 17.70
C LEU A 25 -13.87 2.62 17.72
N LEU A 26 -13.30 2.33 18.90
CA LEU A 26 -12.25 1.33 19.03
C LEU A 26 -12.73 -0.08 18.70
N THR A 27 -13.91 -0.45 19.17
CA THR A 27 -14.51 -1.75 18.87
C THR A 27 -14.77 -1.87 17.38
N LEU A 28 -15.34 -0.84 16.76
CA LEU A 28 -15.59 -0.82 15.33
C LEU A 28 -14.29 -0.90 14.50
N SER A 29 -13.25 -0.15 14.92
CA SER A 29 -11.92 -0.24 14.29
C SER A 29 -11.32 -1.65 14.39
N ALA A 30 -11.40 -2.26 15.56
CA ALA A 30 -10.88 -3.61 15.79
C ALA A 30 -11.65 -4.66 14.98
N ILE A 31 -12.97 -4.53 14.88
CA ILE A 31 -13.80 -5.43 14.06
C ILE A 31 -13.45 -5.28 12.59
N ILE A 32 -13.41 -4.05 12.06
CA ILE A 32 -13.09 -3.81 10.66
C ILE A 32 -11.70 -4.39 10.34
N LEU A 33 -10.69 -4.07 11.16
CA LEU A 33 -9.32 -4.55 10.95
C LEU A 33 -9.26 -6.08 11.02
N PHE A 34 -9.89 -6.70 12.02
CA PHE A 34 -9.92 -8.16 12.18
C PHE A 34 -10.60 -8.85 11.00
N VAL A 35 -11.76 -8.34 10.57
CA VAL A 35 -12.53 -8.92 9.46
C VAL A 35 -11.75 -8.78 8.15
N CYS A 36 -11.15 -7.62 7.87
CA CYS A 36 -10.33 -7.43 6.67
C CYS A 36 -9.08 -8.31 6.69
N ILE A 37 -8.36 -8.40 7.81
CA ILE A 37 -7.21 -9.29 7.94
C ILE A 37 -7.64 -10.73 7.69
N LYS A 38 -8.70 -11.21 8.37
CA LYS A 38 -9.17 -12.58 8.21
C LYS A 38 -9.57 -12.89 6.76
N SER A 39 -10.28 -11.98 6.09
CA SER A 39 -10.71 -12.17 4.69
C SER A 39 -9.52 -12.16 3.72
N GLY A 40 -8.50 -11.34 3.95
CA GLY A 40 -7.34 -11.22 3.06
C GLY A 40 -6.21 -12.21 3.32
N MET A 41 -6.38 -13.22 4.22
CA MET A 41 -5.35 -14.23 4.53
C MET A 41 -5.37 -15.45 3.59
N GLY A 42 -5.98 -15.36 2.40
CA GLY A 42 -5.87 -16.39 1.39
C GLY A 42 -4.44 -16.60 0.90
N GLU A 43 -4.20 -17.75 0.27
CA GLU A 43 -2.89 -18.12 -0.29
C GLU A 43 -2.65 -17.49 -1.68
N ASP A 44 -3.67 -16.93 -2.30
CA ASP A 44 -3.59 -16.23 -3.57
C ASP A 44 -2.80 -14.93 -3.43
N ILE A 45 -1.91 -14.71 -4.38
CA ILE A 45 -1.06 -13.52 -4.46
C ILE A 45 -0.99 -13.02 -5.89
N TRP A 46 -0.94 -11.71 -6.07
CA TRP A 46 -0.86 -11.12 -7.39
C TRP A 46 0.59 -10.77 -7.79
N PHE A 47 0.78 -10.34 -9.03
CA PHE A 47 2.09 -10.14 -9.65
C PHE A 47 3.11 -9.37 -8.79
N ASP A 48 2.72 -8.21 -8.21
CA ASP A 48 3.62 -7.44 -7.35
C ASP A 48 3.96 -8.19 -6.03
N GLU A 49 3.08 -9.07 -5.55
CA GLU A 49 3.33 -9.88 -4.35
C GLU A 49 4.24 -11.06 -4.66
N VAL A 50 4.05 -11.75 -5.81
CA VAL A 50 5.00 -12.77 -6.28
C VAL A 50 6.40 -12.19 -6.39
N PHE A 51 6.52 -10.99 -6.95
CA PHE A 51 7.80 -10.28 -6.97
C PHE A 51 8.39 -10.11 -5.58
N SER A 52 7.60 -9.74 -4.58
CA SER A 52 8.05 -9.60 -3.19
C SER A 52 8.42 -10.94 -2.55
N MET A 53 7.66 -12.00 -2.85
CA MET A 53 7.88 -13.36 -2.33
C MET A 53 9.18 -13.98 -2.83
N ASN A 54 9.57 -13.70 -4.07
CA ASN A 54 10.81 -14.20 -4.67
C ASN A 54 12.07 -13.71 -3.93
N PHE A 55 11.99 -12.62 -3.16
CA PHE A 55 13.10 -12.16 -2.31
C PHE A 55 13.31 -12.99 -1.05
N LEU A 56 12.32 -13.74 -0.59
CA LEU A 56 12.43 -14.51 0.67
C LEU A 56 13.54 -15.56 0.62
N GLN A 57 13.80 -16.12 -0.55
CA GLN A 57 14.85 -17.14 -0.74
C GLN A 57 16.24 -16.56 -1.02
N ARG A 58 16.38 -15.23 -1.09
CA ARG A 58 17.63 -14.54 -1.41
C ARG A 58 18.36 -14.08 -0.16
N SER A 59 19.67 -13.97 -0.23
CA SER A 59 20.46 -13.34 0.83
C SER A 59 20.20 -11.82 0.88
N TYR A 60 20.48 -11.17 2.00
CA TYR A 60 20.34 -9.72 2.14
C TYR A 60 21.16 -8.92 1.11
N GLY A 61 22.33 -9.44 0.72
CA GLY A 61 23.18 -8.84 -0.31
C GLY A 61 22.57 -8.96 -1.71
N GLU A 62 22.03 -10.14 -2.07
CA GLU A 62 21.33 -10.35 -3.34
C GLU A 62 20.08 -9.48 -3.42
N ILE A 63 19.32 -9.35 -2.32
CA ILE A 63 18.17 -8.42 -2.27
C ILE A 63 18.62 -6.99 -2.61
N ALA A 64 19.71 -6.51 -2.03
CA ALA A 64 20.23 -5.18 -2.35
C ALA A 64 20.63 -5.05 -3.82
N ALA A 65 21.29 -6.06 -4.39
CA ALA A 65 21.75 -6.04 -5.78
C ALA A 65 20.57 -6.12 -6.77
N LEU A 66 19.58 -6.98 -6.50
CA LEU A 66 18.37 -7.11 -7.33
C LEU A 66 17.51 -5.86 -7.28
N THR A 67 17.28 -5.33 -6.08
CA THR A 67 16.51 -4.08 -5.92
C THR A 67 17.23 -2.88 -6.51
N ALA A 68 18.56 -2.86 -6.57
CA ALA A 68 19.33 -1.83 -7.26
C ALA A 68 19.09 -1.84 -8.79
N ALA A 69 18.75 -3.00 -9.34
CA ALA A 69 18.40 -3.18 -10.76
C ALA A 69 16.89 -3.00 -11.05
N ASP A 70 16.06 -2.85 -10.01
CA ASP A 70 14.62 -2.61 -10.08
C ASP A 70 14.30 -1.11 -9.91
N VAL A 71 13.09 -0.79 -9.42
CA VAL A 71 12.59 0.57 -9.18
C VAL A 71 12.27 0.85 -7.70
N HIS A 72 12.73 0.00 -6.78
CA HIS A 72 12.44 0.10 -5.35
C HIS A 72 13.69 -0.01 -4.49
N PRO A 73 13.79 0.73 -3.36
CA PRO A 73 14.84 0.55 -2.37
C PRO A 73 14.70 -0.77 -1.59
N PRO A 74 15.77 -1.29 -0.94
CA PRO A 74 15.81 -2.66 -0.41
C PRO A 74 15.14 -2.88 0.94
N PHE A 75 14.88 -1.84 1.74
CA PHE A 75 14.54 -2.01 3.16
C PHE A 75 13.26 -2.80 3.40
N TYR A 76 12.22 -2.59 2.57
CA TYR A 76 10.98 -3.37 2.70
C TYR A 76 11.24 -4.89 2.54
N TYR A 77 12.03 -5.29 1.56
CA TYR A 77 12.32 -6.71 1.29
C TYR A 77 13.22 -7.31 2.37
N TRP A 78 14.15 -6.54 2.93
CA TRP A 78 14.92 -6.95 4.12
C TRP A 78 14.02 -7.15 5.34
N TYR A 79 13.10 -6.24 5.57
CA TYR A 79 12.10 -6.34 6.64
C TYR A 79 11.21 -7.57 6.45
N LEU A 80 10.68 -7.78 5.24
CA LEU A 80 9.84 -8.92 4.89
C LEU A 80 10.56 -10.25 5.14
N LYS A 81 11.80 -10.36 4.64
CA LYS A 81 12.64 -11.54 4.86
C LYS A 81 12.96 -11.77 6.34
N ALA A 82 13.37 -10.75 7.06
CA ALA A 82 13.68 -10.87 8.49
C ALA A 82 12.47 -11.33 9.30
N PHE A 83 11.28 -10.78 8.99
CA PHE A 83 10.02 -11.19 9.62
C PHE A 83 9.70 -12.65 9.27
N HIS A 84 9.74 -13.01 8.00
CA HIS A 84 9.45 -14.35 7.53
C HIS A 84 10.40 -15.38 8.16
N ASP A 85 11.71 -15.17 8.09
CA ASP A 85 12.71 -16.10 8.59
C ASP A 85 12.57 -16.33 10.10
N LEU A 86 12.31 -15.25 10.86
CA LEU A 86 12.07 -15.34 12.30
C LEU A 86 10.86 -16.22 12.62
N TRP A 87 9.70 -15.93 11.98
CA TRP A 87 8.46 -16.62 12.29
C TRP A 87 8.41 -18.02 11.70
N LYS A 88 9.01 -18.26 10.53
CA LYS A 88 9.15 -19.61 9.94
C LYS A 88 10.05 -20.49 10.81
N GLY A 89 11.08 -19.92 11.43
CA GLY A 89 11.92 -20.62 12.41
C GLY A 89 11.16 -21.04 13.69
N ILE A 90 10.17 -20.23 14.11
CA ILE A 90 9.33 -20.53 15.29
C ILE A 90 8.17 -21.48 14.92
N PHE A 91 7.58 -21.27 13.74
CA PHE A 91 6.42 -22.02 13.23
C PHE A 91 6.73 -22.63 11.86
N PRO A 92 7.52 -23.72 11.77
CA PRO A 92 7.97 -24.30 10.49
C PRO A 92 6.82 -24.71 9.56
N GLY A 93 5.68 -25.13 10.12
CA GLY A 93 4.48 -25.52 9.37
C GLY A 93 3.59 -24.37 8.89
N ALA A 94 3.91 -23.11 9.26
CA ALA A 94 3.09 -21.98 8.83
C ALA A 94 3.27 -21.71 7.32
N SER A 95 2.18 -21.31 6.65
CA SER A 95 2.25 -20.87 5.25
C SER A 95 3.20 -19.67 5.09
N THR A 96 4.03 -19.72 4.07
CA THR A 96 4.96 -18.65 3.70
C THR A 96 4.20 -17.39 3.28
N VAL A 97 3.11 -17.53 2.53
CA VAL A 97 2.24 -16.44 2.09
C VAL A 97 1.57 -15.76 3.29
N VAL A 98 0.98 -16.55 4.19
CA VAL A 98 0.34 -16.02 5.40
C VAL A 98 1.34 -15.27 6.28
N LEU A 99 2.56 -15.79 6.46
CA LEU A 99 3.61 -15.09 7.21
C LEU A 99 4.00 -13.78 6.53
N ALA A 100 4.12 -13.76 5.21
CA ALA A 100 4.43 -12.55 4.44
C ALA A 100 3.30 -11.50 4.55
N LYS A 101 2.02 -11.92 4.48
CA LYS A 101 0.86 -11.05 4.74
C LYS A 101 0.87 -10.50 6.17
N MET A 102 1.23 -11.31 7.16
CA MET A 102 1.38 -10.86 8.55
C MET A 102 2.48 -9.81 8.74
N ALA A 103 3.54 -9.84 7.92
CA ALA A 103 4.52 -8.76 7.90
C ALA A 103 3.89 -7.41 7.51
N SER A 104 2.87 -7.40 6.64
CA SER A 104 2.12 -6.19 6.28
C SER A 104 1.13 -5.74 7.37
N VAL A 105 0.65 -6.66 8.22
CA VAL A 105 -0.22 -6.36 9.37
C VAL A 105 0.56 -5.70 10.52
N LEU A 106 1.81 -6.11 10.77
CA LEU A 106 2.60 -5.63 11.91
C LEU A 106 2.75 -4.09 11.97
N PRO A 107 2.94 -3.34 10.87
CA PRO A 107 2.93 -1.88 10.87
C PRO A 107 1.65 -1.26 11.42
N PHE A 108 0.49 -1.86 11.19
CA PHE A 108 -0.78 -1.40 11.79
C PHE A 108 -0.81 -1.60 13.31
N VAL A 109 -0.24 -2.70 13.81
CA VAL A 109 -0.05 -2.88 15.26
C VAL A 109 0.84 -1.76 15.81
N GLY A 110 1.90 -1.39 15.08
CA GLY A 110 2.76 -0.25 15.40
C GLY A 110 1.97 1.07 15.48
N ILE A 111 1.07 1.34 14.53
CA ILE A 111 0.20 2.53 14.55
C ILE A 111 -0.71 2.52 15.80
N TRP A 112 -1.29 1.38 16.17
CA TRP A 112 -2.10 1.25 17.38
C TRP A 112 -1.29 1.53 18.64
N VAL A 113 -0.07 0.99 18.75
CA VAL A 113 0.83 1.27 19.88
C VAL A 113 1.12 2.77 19.99
N TYR A 114 1.45 3.44 18.87
CA TYR A 114 1.68 4.88 18.84
C TYR A 114 0.42 5.68 19.16
N ALA A 115 -0.75 5.23 18.72
CA ALA A 115 -2.01 5.86 19.04
C ALA A 115 -2.27 5.83 20.55
N PHE A 116 -2.12 4.68 21.20
CA PHE A 116 -2.33 4.54 22.64
C PHE A 116 -1.27 5.24 23.50
N THR A 117 -0.04 5.36 23.01
CA THR A 117 1.07 5.96 23.78
C THR A 117 1.20 7.47 23.52
N LEU A 118 1.36 7.90 22.26
CA LEU A 118 1.62 9.30 21.94
C LEU A 118 0.34 10.07 21.61
N VAL A 119 -0.51 9.57 20.71
CA VAL A 119 -1.71 10.30 20.28
C VAL A 119 -2.66 10.53 21.46
N ARG A 120 -2.99 9.46 22.22
CA ARG A 120 -3.84 9.58 23.40
C ARG A 120 -3.31 10.58 24.43
N LYS A 121 -2.00 10.57 24.66
CA LYS A 121 -1.35 11.51 25.59
C LYS A 121 -1.51 12.96 25.17
N ARG A 122 -1.48 13.27 23.87
CA ARG A 122 -1.44 14.63 23.34
C ARG A 122 -2.79 15.21 22.96
N VAL A 123 -3.67 14.39 22.40
CA VAL A 123 -4.96 14.88 21.87
C VAL A 123 -6.18 14.21 22.52
N GLY A 124 -5.98 13.28 23.43
CA GLY A 124 -7.03 12.63 24.21
C GLY A 124 -7.58 11.33 23.60
N LEU A 125 -8.40 10.62 24.40
CA LEU A 125 -8.91 9.30 24.08
C LEU A 125 -9.82 9.34 22.86
N LEU A 126 -10.75 10.28 22.78
CA LEU A 126 -11.76 10.34 21.72
C LEU A 126 -11.13 10.62 20.33
N VAL A 127 -10.17 11.55 20.27
CA VAL A 127 -9.44 11.84 19.02
C VAL A 127 -8.61 10.63 18.59
N MET A 128 -7.93 9.98 19.54
CA MET A 128 -7.21 8.74 19.28
C MET A 128 -8.12 7.64 18.71
N SER A 129 -9.28 7.43 19.32
CA SER A 129 -10.23 6.40 18.89
C SER A 129 -10.77 6.68 17.48
N LEU A 130 -11.08 7.94 17.18
CA LEU A 130 -11.51 8.32 15.83
C LEU A 130 -10.36 8.20 14.81
N PHE A 131 -9.15 8.54 15.19
CA PHE A 131 -7.98 8.35 14.33
C PHE A 131 -7.81 6.88 13.94
N LEU A 132 -7.87 5.96 14.92
CA LEU A 132 -7.79 4.52 14.67
C LEU A 132 -8.94 4.01 13.81
N PHE A 133 -10.14 4.54 14.01
CA PHE A 133 -11.28 4.21 13.16
C PHE A 133 -11.04 4.67 11.71
N LEU A 134 -10.65 5.93 11.50
CA LEU A 134 -10.42 6.48 10.16
C LEU A 134 -9.32 5.73 9.43
N ILE A 135 -8.20 5.43 10.08
CA ILE A 135 -7.08 4.73 9.44
C ILE A 135 -7.37 3.24 9.16
N SER A 136 -8.35 2.65 9.84
CA SER A 136 -8.75 1.25 9.61
C SER A 136 -9.88 1.10 8.60
N ALA A 137 -10.72 2.14 8.45
CA ALA A 137 -11.99 2.07 7.76
C ALA A 137 -12.04 2.80 6.40
N MET A 138 -11.07 3.67 6.11
CA MET A 138 -11.12 4.47 4.89
C MET A 138 -10.72 3.66 3.64
N PRO A 139 -11.14 4.11 2.44
CA PRO A 139 -10.90 3.40 1.20
C PRO A 139 -9.44 2.96 1.02
N GLN A 140 -9.25 1.83 0.37
CA GLN A 140 -7.95 1.23 0.03
C GLN A 140 -7.11 0.72 1.22
N ILE A 141 -7.32 1.20 2.44
CA ILE A 141 -6.49 0.79 3.60
C ILE A 141 -6.63 -0.72 3.87
N SER A 142 -7.82 -1.29 3.70
CA SER A 142 -8.04 -2.74 3.88
C SER A 142 -7.10 -3.58 3.01
N ASN A 143 -6.97 -3.24 1.72
CA ASN A 143 -6.08 -3.92 0.78
C ASN A 143 -4.63 -3.88 1.30
N TYR A 144 -4.14 -2.68 1.64
CA TYR A 144 -2.75 -2.49 2.05
C TYR A 144 -2.42 -2.95 3.47
N THR A 145 -3.42 -3.39 4.23
CA THR A 145 -3.21 -4.03 5.53
C THR A 145 -2.62 -5.43 5.38
N VAL A 146 -2.96 -6.15 4.31
CA VAL A 146 -2.56 -7.54 4.07
C VAL A 146 -1.67 -7.70 2.84
N GLU A 147 -1.67 -6.75 1.91
CA GLU A 147 -0.88 -6.82 0.68
C GLU A 147 0.63 -6.93 0.98
N ILE A 148 1.31 -7.90 0.36
CA ILE A 148 2.76 -8.15 0.56
C ILE A 148 3.57 -7.10 -0.21
N ARG A 149 3.35 -5.81 0.16
CA ARG A 149 4.01 -4.63 -0.42
C ARG A 149 4.36 -3.61 0.65
N MET A 150 5.23 -2.70 0.32
CA MET A 150 5.83 -1.71 1.23
C MET A 150 4.88 -0.66 1.83
N TYR A 151 3.61 -0.61 1.41
CA TYR A 151 2.72 0.51 1.71
C TYR A 151 2.34 0.63 3.18
N SER A 152 2.03 -0.49 3.85
CA SER A 152 1.72 -0.51 5.28
C SER A 152 2.92 -0.07 6.12
N LEU A 153 4.13 -0.53 5.75
CA LEU A 153 5.36 -0.15 6.43
C LEU A 153 5.65 1.34 6.24
N ALA A 154 5.52 1.87 5.02
CA ALA A 154 5.68 3.29 4.73
C ALA A 154 4.68 4.16 5.51
N LEU A 155 3.41 3.74 5.56
CA LEU A 155 2.36 4.40 6.35
C LEU A 155 2.74 4.50 7.83
N PHE A 156 3.21 3.40 8.43
CA PHE A 156 3.65 3.38 9.83
C PHE A 156 4.86 4.28 10.06
N LEU A 157 5.92 4.15 9.25
CA LEU A 157 7.16 4.90 9.43
C LEU A 157 6.93 6.41 9.33
N ILE A 158 6.14 6.87 8.35
CA ILE A 158 5.79 8.30 8.22
C ILE A 158 4.93 8.76 9.38
N THR A 159 3.92 7.97 9.78
CA THR A 159 3.06 8.32 10.92
C THR A 159 3.88 8.45 12.20
N ALA A 160 4.81 7.52 12.45
CA ALA A 160 5.70 7.57 13.61
C ALA A 160 6.65 8.79 13.55
N ALA A 161 7.28 9.05 12.40
CA ALA A 161 8.13 10.21 12.21
C ALA A 161 7.37 11.53 12.41
N PHE A 162 6.16 11.64 11.86
CA PHE A 162 5.28 12.79 12.07
C PHE A 162 4.96 13.00 13.55
N LEU A 163 4.61 11.95 14.29
CA LEU A 163 4.35 12.02 15.73
C LEU A 163 5.61 12.42 16.51
N HIS A 164 6.77 11.87 16.16
CA HIS A 164 8.02 12.30 16.80
C HIS A 164 8.42 13.73 16.47
N SER A 165 8.15 14.23 15.27
CA SER A 165 8.35 15.64 14.94
C SER A 165 7.49 16.55 15.81
N TYR A 166 6.25 16.15 16.10
CA TYR A 166 5.37 16.87 17.02
C TYR A 166 5.86 16.79 18.47
N GLU A 167 6.34 15.63 18.94
CA GLU A 167 6.97 15.51 20.27
C GLU A 167 8.24 16.36 20.42
N ILE A 168 9.05 16.51 19.36
CA ILE A 168 10.20 17.41 19.32
C ILE A 168 9.75 18.86 19.59
N ILE A 169 8.66 19.28 18.97
CA ILE A 169 8.10 20.63 19.16
C ILE A 169 7.62 20.82 20.59
N LEU A 170 7.04 19.80 21.23
CA LEU A 170 6.46 19.89 22.57
C LEU A 170 7.50 19.72 23.68
N GLU A 171 8.40 18.75 23.57
CA GLU A 171 9.28 18.34 24.67
C GLU A 171 10.78 18.48 24.33
N ASN A 172 11.15 18.49 23.05
CA ASN A 172 12.54 18.59 22.56
C ASN A 172 13.51 17.56 23.20
N LYS A 173 13.02 16.35 23.51
CA LYS A 173 13.84 15.28 24.12
C LYS A 173 14.70 14.56 23.06
N ARG A 174 15.90 14.14 23.44
CA ARG A 174 16.85 13.44 22.56
C ARG A 174 16.25 12.19 21.91
N ILE A 175 15.46 11.42 22.65
CA ILE A 175 14.85 10.19 22.13
C ILE A 175 13.96 10.45 20.89
N HIS A 176 13.22 11.58 20.88
CA HIS A 176 12.38 11.91 19.75
C HIS A 176 13.19 12.31 18.52
N TRP A 177 14.36 12.94 18.69
CA TRP A 177 15.29 13.22 17.61
C TRP A 177 15.89 11.93 17.02
N VAL A 178 16.32 11.01 17.88
CA VAL A 178 16.88 9.72 17.45
C VAL A 178 15.83 8.94 16.66
N LEU A 179 14.63 8.79 17.21
CA LEU A 179 13.56 8.04 16.54
C LEU A 179 13.09 8.73 15.26
N PHE A 180 12.98 10.06 15.25
CA PHE A 180 12.67 10.84 14.04
C PHE A 180 13.69 10.60 12.93
N CYS A 181 14.98 10.62 13.26
CA CYS A 181 16.06 10.36 12.32
C CYS A 181 16.03 8.92 11.79
N ILE A 182 15.88 7.93 12.69
CA ILE A 182 15.81 6.50 12.32
C ILE A 182 14.61 6.26 11.38
N TYR A 183 13.41 6.71 11.76
CA TYR A 183 12.23 6.54 10.90
C TYR A 183 12.39 7.28 9.56
N GLY A 184 13.05 8.43 9.56
CA GLY A 184 13.36 9.16 8.32
C GLY A 184 14.24 8.35 7.37
N ILE A 185 15.32 7.75 7.88
CA ILE A 185 16.24 6.91 7.10
C ILE A 185 15.51 5.67 6.59
N LEU A 186 14.83 4.93 7.48
CA LEU A 186 14.12 3.71 7.11
C LEU A 186 13.03 3.98 6.06
N THR A 187 12.34 5.10 6.16
CA THR A 187 11.33 5.54 5.18
C THR A 187 11.95 5.76 3.80
N ALA A 188 13.10 6.44 3.73
CA ALA A 188 13.79 6.71 2.47
C ALA A 188 14.22 5.40 1.77
N TYR A 189 14.63 4.40 2.55
CA TYR A 189 14.99 3.07 2.04
C TYR A 189 13.80 2.12 1.82
N THR A 190 12.56 2.53 2.16
CA THR A 190 11.35 1.73 1.95
C THR A 190 10.74 1.96 0.58
N GLN A 191 10.56 3.23 0.18
CA GLN A 191 9.90 3.60 -1.08
C GLN A 191 10.18 5.07 -1.43
N TYR A 192 10.33 5.40 -2.72
CA TYR A 192 10.69 6.76 -3.16
C TYR A 192 9.64 7.83 -2.82
N TYR A 193 8.35 7.54 -2.98
CA TYR A 193 7.32 8.50 -2.57
C TYR A 193 7.12 8.60 -1.06
N ALA A 194 7.49 7.57 -0.31
CA ALA A 194 7.62 7.67 1.13
C ALA A 194 8.82 8.57 1.52
N CYS A 195 9.93 8.51 0.75
CA CYS A 195 11.04 9.46 0.90
C CYS A 195 10.57 10.92 0.65
N VAL A 196 9.73 11.17 -0.36
CA VAL A 196 9.11 12.48 -0.59
C VAL A 196 8.24 12.90 0.59
N ALA A 197 7.43 11.98 1.13
CA ALA A 197 6.56 12.25 2.28
C ALA A 197 7.34 12.60 3.55
N ILE A 198 8.46 11.91 3.84
CA ILE A 198 9.29 12.25 5.01
C ILE A 198 10.02 13.58 4.82
N VAL A 199 10.46 13.92 3.61
CA VAL A 199 11.03 15.24 3.29
C VAL A 199 10.02 16.35 3.61
N ALA A 200 8.73 16.15 3.32
CA ALA A 200 7.68 17.11 3.72
C ALA A 200 7.65 17.32 5.24
N VAL A 201 7.80 16.27 6.05
CA VAL A 201 7.85 16.40 7.52
C VAL A 201 9.10 17.18 7.96
N TYR A 202 10.27 16.90 7.36
CA TYR A 202 11.50 17.66 7.62
C TYR A 202 11.33 19.16 7.28
N ILE A 203 10.76 19.46 6.11
CA ILE A 203 10.49 20.83 5.66
C ILE A 203 9.55 21.54 6.64
N ALA A 204 8.45 20.89 7.05
CA ALA A 204 7.50 21.47 7.99
C ALA A 204 8.14 21.78 9.35
N LEU A 205 8.95 20.85 9.89
CA LEU A 205 9.65 21.04 11.17
C LEU A 205 10.72 22.13 11.05
N PHE A 206 11.42 22.20 9.93
CA PHE A 206 12.39 23.25 9.62
C PHE A 206 11.74 24.64 9.59
N ILE A 207 10.65 24.80 8.82
CA ILE A 207 9.90 26.05 8.71
C ILE A 207 9.36 26.45 10.10
N TYR A 208 8.77 25.53 10.85
CA TYR A 208 8.30 25.78 12.20
C TYR A 208 9.43 26.31 13.10
N SER A 209 10.59 25.66 13.07
CA SER A 209 11.74 26.05 13.89
C SER A 209 12.25 27.45 13.58
N ILE A 210 12.23 27.84 12.31
CA ILE A 210 12.57 29.22 11.87
C ILE A 210 11.51 30.20 12.35
N CYS A 211 10.23 29.96 12.08
CA CYS A 211 9.12 30.86 12.42
C CYS A 211 9.00 31.10 13.94
N GLN A 212 9.27 30.07 14.74
CA GLN A 212 9.26 30.13 16.20
C GLN A 212 10.63 30.52 16.79
N LYS A 213 11.62 30.83 15.95
CA LYS A 213 12.99 31.21 16.36
C LYS A 213 13.66 30.21 17.32
N GLN A 214 13.38 28.89 17.12
CA GLN A 214 13.83 27.79 17.97
C GLN A 214 15.19 27.25 17.48
N LYS A 215 16.28 27.98 17.81
CA LYS A 215 17.65 27.64 17.33
C LYS A 215 18.05 26.18 17.60
N LYS A 216 17.75 25.63 18.80
CA LYS A 216 18.08 24.24 19.14
C LYS A 216 17.33 23.23 18.26
N GLN A 217 16.04 23.49 17.98
CA GLN A 217 15.26 22.62 17.08
C GLN A 217 15.78 22.74 15.65
N LEU A 218 16.08 23.96 15.19
CA LEU A 218 16.65 24.18 13.86
C LEU A 218 17.96 23.42 13.66
N THR A 219 18.89 23.48 14.63
CA THR A 219 20.13 22.69 14.59
C THR A 219 19.81 21.18 14.56
N GLY A 220 18.88 20.72 15.39
CA GLY A 220 18.48 19.31 15.44
C GLY A 220 17.93 18.81 14.10
N VAL A 221 17.06 19.60 13.44
CA VAL A 221 16.54 19.26 12.10
C VAL A 221 17.66 19.15 11.08
N LEU A 222 18.59 20.11 11.06
CA LEU A 222 19.71 20.11 10.13
C LEU A 222 20.65 18.91 10.37
N VAL A 223 20.91 18.56 11.62
CA VAL A 223 21.73 17.39 11.98
C VAL A 223 21.02 16.10 11.53
N CYS A 224 19.73 15.93 11.85
CA CYS A 224 18.98 14.75 11.40
C CYS A 224 18.91 14.66 9.87
N ALA A 225 18.67 15.77 9.19
CA ALA A 225 18.67 15.82 7.73
C ALA A 225 20.03 15.44 7.15
N GLY A 226 21.13 15.98 7.71
CA GLY A 226 22.48 15.65 7.32
C GLY A 226 22.79 14.15 7.51
N ILE A 227 22.44 13.57 8.66
CA ILE A 227 22.59 12.14 8.92
C ILE A 227 21.76 11.31 7.92
N SER A 228 20.53 11.69 7.66
CA SER A 228 19.65 10.98 6.71
C SER A 228 20.22 11.01 5.30
N VAL A 229 20.70 12.16 4.83
CA VAL A 229 21.35 12.29 3.52
C VAL A 229 22.63 11.46 3.45
N LEU A 230 23.53 11.56 4.46
CA LEU A 230 24.75 10.76 4.50
C LEU A 230 24.46 9.25 4.51
N SER A 231 23.45 8.83 5.26
CA SER A 231 23.03 7.42 5.28
C SER A 231 22.46 6.95 3.95
N TYR A 232 21.93 7.85 3.12
CA TYR A 232 21.35 7.53 1.80
C TYR A 232 22.38 7.59 0.66
N LEU A 233 23.57 8.17 0.87
CA LEU A 233 24.62 8.28 -0.16
C LEU A 233 24.95 6.95 -0.86
N PRO A 234 25.07 5.81 -0.13
CA PRO A 234 25.38 4.53 -0.80
C PRO A 234 24.32 4.10 -1.83
N TRP A 235 23.07 4.55 -1.69
CA TRP A 235 21.97 4.21 -2.59
C TRP A 235 21.80 5.17 -3.78
N ILE A 236 22.42 6.34 -3.75
CA ILE A 236 22.29 7.36 -4.81
C ILE A 236 22.66 6.84 -6.20
N PRO A 237 23.76 6.05 -6.39
CA PRO A 237 24.08 5.52 -7.72
C PRO A 237 22.95 4.64 -8.28
N SER A 238 22.39 3.75 -7.45
CA SER A 238 21.25 2.91 -7.83
C SER A 238 20.01 3.75 -8.17
N PHE A 239 19.70 4.75 -7.35
CA PHE A 239 18.59 5.67 -7.60
C PHE A 239 18.72 6.39 -8.96
N ILE A 240 19.92 6.89 -9.30
CA ILE A 240 20.17 7.57 -10.58
C ILE A 240 19.99 6.59 -11.74
N SER A 241 20.54 5.38 -11.66
CA SER A 241 20.38 4.34 -12.66
C SER A 241 18.91 3.98 -12.88
N GLN A 242 18.17 3.74 -11.80
CA GLN A 242 16.74 3.43 -11.84
C GLN A 242 15.91 4.56 -12.47
N PHE A 243 16.21 5.81 -12.10
CA PHE A 243 15.54 6.97 -12.68
C PHE A 243 15.76 7.06 -14.19
N GLN A 244 16.97 6.77 -14.69
CA GLN A 244 17.29 6.74 -16.11
C GLN A 244 16.56 5.61 -16.84
N THR A 245 16.49 4.41 -16.25
CA THR A 245 15.78 3.26 -16.81
C THR A 245 14.27 3.55 -16.96
N VAL A 246 13.63 4.06 -15.90
CA VAL A 246 12.21 4.43 -15.91
C VAL A 246 11.90 5.51 -16.94
N SER A 247 12.85 6.42 -17.23
CA SER A 247 12.68 7.46 -18.25
C SER A 247 12.62 6.90 -19.67
N GLY A 248 13.08 5.68 -19.93
CA GLY A 248 13.06 5.02 -21.24
C GLY A 248 11.68 4.48 -21.65
N SER A 249 11.03 3.65 -20.82
CA SER A 249 9.68 3.10 -21.06
C SER A 249 9.03 2.73 -19.73
N TYR A 250 7.78 3.15 -19.50
CA TYR A 250 7.05 2.81 -18.28
C TYR A 250 5.55 2.73 -18.55
N TRP A 251 4.86 1.83 -17.86
CA TRP A 251 3.45 1.48 -18.09
C TRP A 251 2.44 2.52 -17.57
N ILE A 252 2.87 3.49 -16.74
CA ILE A 252 1.97 4.46 -16.10
C ILE A 252 1.42 5.45 -17.12
N GLN A 253 0.09 5.63 -17.09
CA GLN A 253 -0.60 6.56 -17.99
C GLN A 253 -0.27 8.03 -17.68
N PRO A 254 -0.27 8.89 -18.70
CA PRO A 254 -0.05 10.32 -18.52
C PRO A 254 -1.01 10.96 -17.53
N LEU A 255 -0.47 11.78 -16.62
CA LEU A 255 -1.28 12.54 -15.68
C LEU A 255 -1.95 13.73 -16.38
N THR A 256 -3.21 13.94 -16.05
CA THR A 256 -4.03 15.06 -16.52
C THR A 256 -4.57 15.83 -15.32
N PHE A 257 -5.21 16.98 -15.57
CA PHE A 257 -5.90 17.70 -14.51
C PHE A 257 -6.95 16.81 -13.78
N ARG A 258 -7.56 15.85 -14.49
CA ARG A 258 -8.49 14.87 -13.89
C ARG A 258 -7.81 13.95 -12.88
N SER A 259 -6.51 13.78 -12.94
CA SER A 259 -5.75 12.95 -11.99
C SER A 259 -5.75 13.52 -10.56
N ILE A 260 -5.99 14.84 -10.38
CA ILE A 260 -6.22 15.46 -9.07
C ILE A 260 -7.49 14.86 -8.43
N PHE A 261 -8.56 14.73 -9.21
CA PHE A 261 -9.78 14.04 -8.73
C PHE A 261 -9.53 12.55 -8.49
N GLY A 262 -8.61 11.94 -9.24
CA GLY A 262 -8.12 10.57 -8.98
C GLY A 262 -7.52 10.41 -7.59
N CYS A 263 -6.69 11.36 -7.14
CA CYS A 263 -6.17 11.38 -5.78
C CYS A 263 -7.29 11.48 -4.72
N MET A 264 -8.28 12.36 -4.95
CA MET A 264 -9.43 12.49 -4.05
C MET A 264 -10.30 11.22 -4.01
N LYS A 265 -10.55 10.61 -5.17
CA LYS A 265 -11.26 9.33 -5.25
C LYS A 265 -10.53 8.23 -4.49
N PHE A 266 -9.21 8.12 -4.69
CA PHE A 266 -8.40 7.13 -4.00
C PHE A 266 -8.51 7.23 -2.48
N VAL A 267 -8.57 8.45 -1.94
CA VAL A 267 -8.60 8.68 -0.48
C VAL A 267 -10.02 8.58 0.09
N PHE A 268 -11.05 9.00 -0.66
CA PHE A 268 -12.39 9.25 -0.09
C PHE A 268 -13.52 8.44 -0.72
N LEU A 269 -13.35 7.82 -1.91
CA LEU A 269 -14.46 7.18 -2.60
C LEU A 269 -14.73 5.78 -2.03
N PRO A 270 -15.87 5.52 -1.35
CA PRO A 270 -16.26 4.19 -0.93
C PRO A 270 -16.52 3.25 -2.13
N VAL A 271 -16.58 1.94 -1.91
CA VAL A 271 -16.54 0.96 -3.01
C VAL A 271 -17.82 0.12 -3.19
N SER A 272 -18.57 -0.21 -2.11
CA SER A 272 -19.64 -1.22 -2.21
C SER A 272 -21.03 -0.68 -2.53
N PHE A 273 -21.27 0.63 -2.38
CA PHE A 273 -22.57 1.22 -2.71
C PHE A 273 -22.71 1.53 -4.20
N SER A 274 -23.91 1.95 -4.64
CA SER A 274 -24.07 2.47 -6.00
C SER A 274 -23.14 3.66 -6.26
N ILE A 275 -22.71 3.80 -7.52
CA ILE A 275 -21.77 4.85 -7.95
C ILE A 275 -22.19 6.24 -7.42
N ALA A 276 -23.48 6.60 -7.56
CA ALA A 276 -24.00 7.88 -7.10
C ALA A 276 -23.85 8.07 -5.58
N ARG A 277 -24.16 7.05 -4.77
CA ARG A 277 -24.01 7.11 -3.30
C ARG A 277 -22.56 7.23 -2.88
N ASN A 278 -21.66 6.51 -3.53
CA ASN A 278 -20.22 6.59 -3.26
C ASN A 278 -19.70 8.01 -3.49
N TYR A 279 -20.08 8.65 -4.60
CA TYR A 279 -19.71 10.05 -4.86
C TYR A 279 -20.31 11.04 -3.88
N VAL A 280 -21.58 10.87 -3.50
CA VAL A 280 -22.24 11.73 -2.49
C VAL A 280 -21.51 11.62 -1.16
N LEU A 281 -21.18 10.42 -0.69
CA LEU A 281 -20.44 10.22 0.56
C LEU A 281 -19.02 10.85 0.47
N ALA A 282 -18.31 10.66 -0.63
CA ALA A 282 -16.98 11.26 -0.81
C ALA A 282 -17.03 12.79 -0.76
N VAL A 283 -17.98 13.41 -1.47
CA VAL A 283 -18.16 14.87 -1.46
C VAL A 283 -18.54 15.39 -0.07
N LEU A 284 -19.43 14.68 0.64
CA LEU A 284 -19.79 15.02 2.02
C LEU A 284 -18.57 14.96 2.96
N MET A 285 -17.79 13.87 2.91
CA MET A 285 -16.60 13.74 3.75
C MET A 285 -15.57 14.84 3.46
N ILE A 286 -15.29 15.12 2.18
CA ILE A 286 -14.35 16.18 1.77
C ILE A 286 -14.86 17.56 2.24
N GLY A 287 -16.14 17.84 2.02
CA GLY A 287 -16.76 19.11 2.43
C GLY A 287 -16.72 19.30 3.95
N ILE A 288 -17.12 18.29 4.71
CA ILE A 288 -17.06 18.31 6.19
C ILE A 288 -15.64 18.54 6.67
N LEU A 289 -14.67 17.77 6.16
CA LEU A 289 -13.26 17.91 6.57
C LEU A 289 -12.70 19.28 6.19
N GLY A 290 -12.99 19.76 4.99
CA GLY A 290 -12.55 21.08 4.52
C GLY A 290 -13.09 22.22 5.43
N ILE A 291 -14.37 22.22 5.71
CA ILE A 291 -15.00 23.21 6.60
C ILE A 291 -14.41 23.11 8.02
N CYS A 292 -14.29 21.90 8.55
CA CYS A 292 -13.74 21.68 9.88
C CYS A 292 -12.27 22.11 9.97
N PHE A 293 -11.48 21.84 8.93
CA PHE A 293 -10.07 22.22 8.86
C PHE A 293 -9.90 23.75 8.80
N VAL A 294 -10.61 24.42 7.90
CA VAL A 294 -10.57 25.88 7.78
C VAL A 294 -10.99 26.53 9.10
N TYR A 295 -12.06 26.05 9.72
CA TYR A 295 -12.49 26.55 11.03
C TYR A 295 -11.43 26.31 12.11
N ALA A 296 -10.80 25.13 12.12
CA ALA A 296 -9.76 24.80 13.09
C ALA A 296 -8.53 25.72 12.93
N ILE A 297 -8.06 25.96 11.71
CA ILE A 297 -6.95 26.88 11.42
C ILE A 297 -7.29 28.32 11.85
N TRP A 298 -8.52 28.77 11.59
CA TRP A 298 -8.98 30.12 11.98
C TRP A 298 -9.06 30.26 13.51
N LYS A 299 -9.57 29.26 14.20
CA LYS A 299 -9.80 29.28 15.66
C LYS A 299 -8.51 29.05 16.45
N GLU A 300 -7.64 28.16 15.96
CA GLU A 300 -6.43 27.76 16.68
C GLU A 300 -5.35 28.85 16.58
N LYS A 301 -4.81 29.24 17.73
CA LYS A 301 -3.73 30.23 17.82
C LYS A 301 -2.41 29.65 18.31
N THR A 302 -2.44 28.44 18.85
CA THR A 302 -1.30 27.73 19.41
C THR A 302 -0.36 27.24 18.28
N PRO A 303 0.88 27.71 18.18
CA PRO A 303 1.78 27.35 17.07
C PRO A 303 2.00 25.86 16.93
N GLN A 304 2.08 25.13 18.04
CA GLN A 304 2.28 23.67 18.06
C GLN A 304 1.11 22.92 17.39
N ILE A 305 -0.13 23.33 17.70
CA ILE A 305 -1.31 22.71 17.11
C ILE A 305 -1.44 23.12 15.63
N ARG A 306 -1.13 24.38 15.30
CA ARG A 306 -1.05 24.78 13.89
C ARG A 306 -0.04 23.96 13.10
N TYR A 307 1.13 23.64 13.68
CA TYR A 307 2.08 22.73 13.07
C TYR A 307 1.43 21.35 12.83
N LEU A 308 0.80 20.75 13.83
CA LEU A 308 0.11 19.47 13.70
C LEU A 308 -0.87 19.49 12.51
N LEU A 309 -1.74 20.51 12.45
CA LEU A 309 -2.76 20.65 11.42
C LEU A 309 -2.16 20.84 10.02
N LEU A 310 -1.22 21.78 9.89
CA LEU A 310 -0.64 22.12 8.59
C LEU A 310 0.29 21.02 8.08
N CYS A 311 1.16 20.45 8.93
CA CYS A 311 2.05 19.36 8.52
C CYS A 311 1.27 18.11 8.10
N GLY A 312 0.22 17.72 8.84
CA GLY A 312 -0.54 16.53 8.52
C GLY A 312 -1.26 16.59 7.16
N ILE A 313 -1.68 17.79 6.72
CA ILE A 313 -2.23 17.99 5.36
C ILE A 313 -1.11 18.21 4.33
N PHE A 314 -0.04 18.88 4.72
CA PHE A 314 1.09 19.17 3.83
C PHE A 314 1.76 17.89 3.32
N VAL A 315 1.91 16.87 4.15
CA VAL A 315 2.57 15.60 3.76
C VAL A 315 1.93 14.95 2.53
N PRO A 316 0.64 14.57 2.51
CA PRO A 316 0.05 13.95 1.32
C PRO A 316 -0.08 14.92 0.14
N VAL A 317 -0.32 16.21 0.40
CA VAL A 317 -0.39 17.24 -0.67
C VAL A 317 0.98 17.44 -1.33
N PHE A 318 2.05 17.53 -0.55
CA PHE A 318 3.41 17.64 -1.08
C PHE A 318 3.82 16.38 -1.85
N THR A 319 3.44 15.20 -1.38
CA THR A 319 3.68 13.92 -2.06
C THR A 319 2.98 13.91 -3.42
N ALA A 320 1.69 14.26 -3.48
CA ALA A 320 0.96 14.38 -4.72
C ALA A 320 1.58 15.42 -5.67
N PHE A 321 1.83 16.63 -5.16
CA PHE A 321 2.41 17.73 -5.93
C PHE A 321 3.75 17.33 -6.56
N THR A 322 4.66 16.75 -5.76
CA THR A 322 5.96 16.27 -6.27
C THR A 322 5.75 15.20 -7.33
N GLY A 323 4.80 14.26 -7.12
CA GLY A 323 4.47 13.26 -8.10
C GLY A 323 3.98 13.84 -9.43
N PHE A 324 3.12 14.87 -9.38
CA PHE A 324 2.64 15.57 -10.58
C PHE A 324 3.78 16.33 -11.27
N VAL A 325 4.62 17.05 -10.52
CA VAL A 325 5.75 17.79 -11.07
C VAL A 325 6.76 16.84 -11.74
N CYS A 326 7.18 15.78 -11.05
CA CYS A 326 8.12 14.81 -11.61
C CYS A 326 7.54 14.13 -12.87
N SER A 327 6.25 13.78 -12.85
CA SER A 327 5.58 13.17 -14.00
C SER A 327 5.43 14.13 -15.18
N ALA A 328 5.28 15.43 -14.93
CA ALA A 328 5.18 16.44 -15.97
C ALA A 328 6.54 16.78 -16.59
N LEU A 329 7.62 16.76 -15.79
CA LEU A 329 8.96 17.11 -16.24
C LEU A 329 9.69 15.97 -16.97
N ASN A 330 9.31 14.73 -16.71
CA ASN A 330 9.98 13.57 -17.28
C ASN A 330 8.95 12.62 -17.94
N ARG A 331 8.52 11.59 -17.20
CA ARG A 331 7.49 10.62 -17.63
C ARG A 331 6.51 10.38 -16.49
N PRO A 332 5.30 9.88 -16.78
CA PRO A 332 4.36 9.51 -15.75
C PRO A 332 4.96 8.43 -14.83
N ILE A 333 5.20 8.78 -13.57
CA ILE A 333 5.77 7.89 -12.55
C ILE A 333 4.94 7.86 -11.26
N PHE A 334 3.85 8.64 -11.21
CA PHE A 334 3.00 8.74 -10.03
C PHE A 334 1.75 7.89 -10.18
N VAL A 335 1.50 7.03 -9.19
CA VAL A 335 0.23 6.31 -8.99
C VAL A 335 -0.38 6.68 -7.65
N TYR A 336 -1.72 6.67 -7.58
CA TYR A 336 -2.47 7.16 -6.41
C TYR A 336 -2.12 6.43 -5.11
N ARG A 337 -1.75 5.16 -5.16
CA ARG A 337 -1.36 4.35 -4.00
C ARG A 337 -0.13 4.91 -3.25
N TYR A 338 0.67 5.76 -3.87
CA TYR A 338 1.81 6.40 -3.21
C TYR A 338 1.39 7.43 -2.15
N LEU A 339 0.14 7.90 -2.16
CA LEU A 339 -0.41 8.76 -1.12
C LEU A 339 -0.55 8.07 0.23
N ILE A 340 -0.64 6.74 0.25
CA ILE A 340 -0.85 5.95 1.49
C ILE A 340 0.16 6.33 2.56
N SER A 341 1.42 6.52 2.20
CA SER A 341 2.49 6.90 3.12
C SER A 341 2.17 8.15 3.97
N GLY A 342 1.46 9.13 3.41
CA GLY A 342 1.05 10.37 4.09
C GLY A 342 -0.30 10.31 4.80
N LEU A 343 -1.10 9.26 4.60
CA LEU A 343 -2.48 9.22 5.09
C LEU A 343 -2.58 9.15 6.62
N GLY A 344 -1.60 8.55 7.31
CA GLY A 344 -1.63 8.49 8.79
C GLY A 344 -1.61 9.89 9.43
N ALA A 345 -0.76 10.78 8.94
CA ALA A 345 -0.72 12.17 9.39
C ALA A 345 -2.03 12.91 9.07
N MET A 346 -2.57 12.73 7.87
CA MET A 346 -3.84 13.34 7.43
C MET A 346 -5.04 12.86 8.26
N TRP A 347 -5.18 11.56 8.50
CA TRP A 347 -6.30 11.03 9.28
C TRP A 347 -6.24 11.41 10.75
N LEU A 348 -5.03 11.60 11.32
CA LEU A 348 -4.90 12.18 12.66
C LEU A 348 -5.43 13.61 12.71
N VAL A 349 -5.09 14.43 11.71
CA VAL A 349 -5.63 15.80 11.60
C VAL A 349 -7.15 15.77 11.39
N ALA A 350 -7.65 14.89 10.54
CA ALA A 350 -9.09 14.70 10.32
C ALA A 350 -9.81 14.37 11.64
N ALA A 351 -9.31 13.41 12.41
CA ALA A 351 -9.86 13.08 13.73
C ALA A 351 -9.84 14.29 14.69
N TYR A 352 -8.75 15.03 14.71
CA TYR A 352 -8.64 16.22 15.56
C TYR A 352 -9.66 17.31 15.18
N VAL A 353 -9.76 17.68 13.90
CA VAL A 353 -10.63 18.79 13.47
C VAL A 353 -12.12 18.44 13.55
N LEU A 354 -12.48 17.18 13.37
CA LEU A 354 -13.86 16.71 13.52
C LEU A 354 -14.36 16.82 14.97
N LEU A 355 -13.49 16.64 15.96
CA LEU A 355 -13.88 16.48 17.36
C LEU A 355 -13.62 17.71 18.22
N LYS A 356 -12.53 18.46 17.96
CA LYS A 356 -12.02 19.48 18.88
C LYS A 356 -12.96 20.64 19.16
N TYR A 357 -13.74 21.08 18.17
CA TYR A 357 -14.48 22.33 18.23
C TYR A 357 -16.01 22.17 18.13
N ARG A 358 -16.53 20.95 18.36
CA ARG A 358 -17.96 20.64 18.14
C ARG A 358 -18.69 20.28 19.42
N LYS A 359 -20.00 20.59 19.45
CA LYS A 359 -20.90 20.02 20.45
C LYS A 359 -21.13 18.54 20.12
N GLU A 360 -21.33 17.70 21.15
CA GLU A 360 -21.42 16.25 21.02
C GLU A 360 -22.42 15.78 19.95
N MET A 361 -23.63 16.39 19.91
CA MET A 361 -24.65 16.05 18.92
C MET A 361 -24.21 16.34 17.47
N VAL A 362 -23.58 17.49 17.25
CA VAL A 362 -23.05 17.86 15.93
C VAL A 362 -21.92 16.92 15.52
N MET A 363 -21.06 16.55 16.45
CA MET A 363 -19.99 15.60 16.24
C MET A 363 -20.51 14.24 15.75
N LEU A 364 -21.53 13.67 16.42
CA LEU A 364 -22.15 12.40 16.01
C LEU A 364 -22.71 12.47 14.59
N LEU A 365 -23.40 13.55 14.23
CA LEU A 365 -23.93 13.74 12.87
C LEU A 365 -22.82 13.83 11.82
N LEU A 366 -21.72 14.52 12.14
CA LEU A 366 -20.56 14.66 11.22
C LEU A 366 -19.84 13.32 10.98
N LEU A 367 -19.91 12.36 11.90
CA LEU A 367 -19.27 11.04 11.77
C LEU A 367 -20.06 10.07 10.90
N ILE A 368 -21.35 10.30 10.66
CA ILE A 368 -22.21 9.38 9.90
C ILE A 368 -21.61 9.02 8.53
N PRO A 369 -21.21 9.99 7.67
CA PRO A 369 -20.65 9.66 6.36
C PRO A 369 -19.40 8.79 6.45
N PHE A 370 -18.56 9.00 7.47
CA PHE A 370 -17.32 8.21 7.67
C PHE A 370 -17.63 6.78 8.13
N VAL A 371 -18.63 6.59 8.99
CA VAL A 371 -19.07 5.25 9.43
C VAL A 371 -19.67 4.47 8.25
N LEU A 372 -20.53 5.14 7.44
CA LEU A 372 -21.09 4.53 6.26
C LEU A 372 -20.03 4.18 5.21
N ALA A 373 -19.05 5.06 5.01
CA ALA A 373 -17.94 4.79 4.11
C ALA A 373 -17.09 3.61 4.61
N GLY A 374 -16.76 3.57 5.90
CA GLY A 374 -16.01 2.46 6.49
C GLY A 374 -16.72 1.12 6.37
N HIS A 375 -18.05 1.10 6.58
CA HIS A 375 -18.86 -0.10 6.35
C HIS A 375 -18.84 -0.53 4.89
N SER A 376 -19.02 0.41 3.95
CA SER A 376 -18.96 0.16 2.52
C SER A 376 -17.59 -0.43 2.10
N ASN A 377 -16.50 0.12 2.60
CA ASN A 377 -15.16 -0.33 2.26
C ASN A 377 -14.89 -1.74 2.78
N MET A 378 -15.27 -2.03 4.03
CA MET A 378 -15.15 -3.37 4.59
C MET A 378 -15.96 -4.39 3.79
N GLN A 379 -17.23 -4.08 3.47
CA GLN A 379 -18.07 -4.97 2.67
C GLN A 379 -17.50 -5.21 1.27
N GLY A 380 -17.05 -4.16 0.58
CA GLY A 380 -16.46 -4.26 -0.75
C GLY A 380 -15.21 -5.13 -0.74
N PHE A 381 -14.30 -4.88 0.20
CA PHE A 381 -13.08 -5.69 0.36
C PHE A 381 -13.40 -7.17 0.63
N CYS A 382 -14.27 -7.46 1.60
CA CYS A 382 -14.63 -8.84 1.91
C CYS A 382 -15.33 -9.54 0.74
N ALA A 383 -16.18 -8.83 -0.01
CA ALA A 383 -16.85 -9.42 -1.16
C ALA A 383 -15.86 -9.76 -2.29
N GLU A 384 -14.85 -8.92 -2.52
CA GLU A 384 -13.77 -9.21 -3.47
C GLU A 384 -12.94 -10.41 -3.03
N GLU A 385 -12.54 -10.48 -1.77
CA GLU A 385 -11.76 -11.60 -1.24
C GLU A 385 -12.54 -12.93 -1.27
N TYR A 386 -13.82 -12.93 -0.89
CA TYR A 386 -14.66 -14.13 -1.00
C TYR A 386 -14.83 -14.60 -2.45
N LYS A 387 -14.98 -13.65 -3.38
CA LYS A 387 -15.07 -13.98 -4.81
C LYS A 387 -13.79 -14.61 -5.33
N LYS A 388 -12.63 -14.14 -4.88
CA LYS A 388 -11.33 -14.74 -5.23
C LYS A 388 -11.22 -16.15 -4.70
N LEU A 389 -11.57 -16.39 -3.43
CA LEU A 389 -11.52 -17.73 -2.84
C LEU A 389 -12.38 -18.75 -3.62
N ASP A 390 -13.60 -18.34 -3.99
CA ASP A 390 -14.51 -19.19 -4.77
C ASP A 390 -13.95 -19.53 -6.18
N GLN A 391 -13.25 -18.58 -6.81
CA GLN A 391 -12.64 -18.76 -8.12
C GLN A 391 -11.29 -19.50 -8.06
N MET A 392 -10.56 -19.39 -6.96
CA MET A 392 -9.25 -20.01 -6.78
C MET A 392 -9.33 -21.53 -6.58
N GLU A 393 -10.42 -22.09 -6.05
CA GLU A 393 -10.57 -23.53 -5.84
C GLU A 393 -10.34 -24.32 -7.16
N ALA A 394 -10.93 -23.86 -8.26
CA ALA A 394 -10.71 -24.46 -9.58
C ALA A 394 -9.27 -24.30 -10.07
N THR A 395 -8.67 -23.15 -9.81
CA THR A 395 -7.27 -22.86 -10.19
C THR A 395 -6.27 -23.67 -9.38
N GLU A 396 -6.51 -23.84 -8.08
CA GLU A 396 -5.69 -24.70 -7.21
C GLU A 396 -5.72 -26.17 -7.68
N THR A 397 -6.90 -26.66 -8.06
CA THR A 397 -7.05 -28.01 -8.62
C THR A 397 -6.27 -28.14 -9.93
N PHE A 398 -6.42 -27.17 -10.84
CA PHE A 398 -5.68 -27.14 -12.11
C PHE A 398 -4.16 -27.14 -11.88
N LEU A 399 -3.67 -26.29 -10.97
CA LEU A 399 -2.23 -26.20 -10.67
C LEU A 399 -1.70 -27.50 -10.03
N ALA A 400 -2.49 -28.13 -9.16
CA ALA A 400 -2.11 -29.38 -8.50
C ALA A 400 -2.09 -30.60 -9.46
N GLU A 401 -2.92 -30.57 -10.50
CA GLU A 401 -3.03 -31.65 -11.50
C GLU A 401 -2.20 -31.36 -12.76
N PHE A 402 -1.52 -30.20 -12.83
CA PHE A 402 -0.75 -29.83 -14.02
C PHE A 402 0.43 -30.80 -14.25
N PRO A 403 0.66 -31.31 -15.50
CA PRO A 403 1.69 -32.29 -15.76
C PRO A 403 3.10 -31.73 -15.50
N GLU A 404 3.91 -32.45 -14.71
CA GLU A 404 5.27 -31.97 -14.29
C GLU A 404 6.23 -31.77 -15.48
N ASP A 405 6.11 -32.62 -16.55
CA ASP A 405 7.00 -32.56 -17.71
C ASP A 405 6.48 -31.66 -18.84
N ALA A 406 5.30 -31.07 -18.69
CA ALA A 406 4.71 -30.20 -19.70
C ALA A 406 5.41 -28.85 -19.77
N VAL A 407 5.34 -28.22 -20.94
CA VAL A 407 5.83 -26.87 -21.19
C VAL A 407 4.66 -25.89 -21.14
N ILE A 408 4.86 -24.78 -20.44
CA ILE A 408 3.90 -23.68 -20.40
C ILE A 408 4.29 -22.64 -21.45
N LEU A 409 3.30 -22.20 -22.22
CA LEU A 409 3.43 -21.06 -23.15
C LEU A 409 2.46 -19.97 -22.73
N CYS A 410 2.92 -18.74 -22.57
CA CYS A 410 2.11 -17.58 -22.20
C CYS A 410 2.25 -16.47 -23.25
N ASN A 411 1.19 -15.71 -23.47
CA ASN A 411 1.24 -14.47 -24.25
C ASN A 411 1.24 -13.19 -23.35
N PHE A 412 1.28 -13.38 -22.03
CA PHE A 412 1.27 -12.27 -21.08
C PHE A 412 2.22 -12.53 -19.89
N ASN A 413 3.18 -11.63 -19.71
CA ASN A 413 4.26 -11.78 -18.73
C ASN A 413 3.77 -11.91 -17.27
N HIS A 414 2.64 -11.29 -16.91
CA HIS A 414 2.11 -11.42 -15.55
C HIS A 414 1.59 -12.85 -15.28
N VAL A 415 0.90 -13.48 -16.23
CA VAL A 415 0.48 -14.88 -16.11
C VAL A 415 1.68 -15.79 -16.10
N GLN A 416 2.70 -15.52 -16.95
CA GLN A 416 3.96 -16.26 -16.93
C GLN A 416 4.60 -16.25 -15.52
N ALA A 417 4.79 -15.07 -14.93
CA ALA A 417 5.44 -14.94 -13.63
C ALA A 417 4.61 -15.56 -12.48
N LEU A 418 3.27 -15.43 -12.55
CA LEU A 418 2.37 -16.00 -11.56
C LEU A 418 2.37 -17.54 -11.62
N THR A 419 2.26 -18.13 -12.82
CA THR A 419 2.30 -19.59 -12.97
C THR A 419 3.66 -20.17 -12.59
N ALA A 420 4.76 -19.48 -12.92
CA ALA A 420 6.11 -19.86 -12.50
C ALA A 420 6.37 -19.75 -10.99
N TYR A 421 5.51 -19.08 -10.23
CA TYR A 421 5.59 -19.10 -8.77
C TYR A 421 5.01 -20.41 -8.18
N TYR A 422 4.01 -20.98 -8.83
CA TYR A 422 3.33 -22.19 -8.37
C TYR A 422 3.84 -23.47 -9.03
N LEU A 423 4.42 -23.37 -10.24
CA LEU A 423 4.86 -24.49 -11.07
C LEU A 423 6.32 -24.35 -11.45
N ASP A 424 7.10 -25.43 -11.36
CA ASP A 424 8.51 -25.46 -11.73
C ASP A 424 8.73 -25.76 -13.23
N ASN A 425 7.65 -25.85 -14.01
CA ASN A 425 7.65 -26.13 -15.45
C ASN A 425 8.42 -25.05 -16.23
N GLU A 426 9.06 -25.46 -17.31
CA GLU A 426 9.62 -24.54 -18.31
C GLU A 426 8.50 -23.66 -18.88
N ASN A 427 8.65 -22.34 -18.83
CA ASN A 427 7.56 -21.39 -19.05
C ASN A 427 7.99 -20.30 -20.03
N PHE A 428 7.50 -20.37 -21.27
CA PHE A 428 7.85 -19.48 -22.36
C PHE A 428 6.90 -18.29 -22.49
N LEU A 429 7.47 -17.11 -22.76
CA LEU A 429 6.71 -15.94 -23.21
C LEU A 429 6.76 -15.85 -24.73
N TYR A 430 5.64 -16.10 -25.40
CA TYR A 430 5.53 -16.08 -26.85
C TYR A 430 5.73 -14.68 -27.44
N GLY A 431 6.55 -14.57 -28.47
CA GLY A 431 6.81 -13.33 -29.19
C GLY A 431 7.57 -12.27 -28.38
N GLY A 432 8.20 -12.63 -27.27
CA GLY A 432 8.90 -11.67 -26.41
C GLY A 432 9.89 -12.28 -25.44
N GLU A 433 10.44 -11.40 -24.62
CA GLU A 433 11.32 -11.77 -23.51
C GLU A 433 10.67 -11.38 -22.18
N PRO A 434 10.79 -12.20 -21.12
CA PRO A 434 10.32 -11.81 -19.78
C PRO A 434 11.08 -10.58 -19.29
N GLU A 435 10.48 -9.82 -18.40
CA GLU A 435 11.18 -8.72 -17.72
C GLU A 435 12.48 -9.25 -17.11
N SER A 436 13.58 -8.52 -17.31
CA SER A 436 14.93 -8.97 -16.95
C SER A 436 15.07 -9.37 -15.48
N LEU A 437 14.28 -8.78 -14.60
CA LEU A 437 14.28 -9.09 -13.18
C LEU A 437 13.49 -10.38 -12.89
N ILE A 438 12.35 -10.61 -13.57
CA ILE A 438 11.60 -11.86 -13.48
C ILE A 438 12.48 -13.03 -13.92
N ALA A 439 13.14 -12.93 -15.08
CA ALA A 439 14.05 -13.95 -15.57
C ALA A 439 15.21 -14.26 -14.60
N ARG A 440 15.68 -13.28 -13.82
CA ARG A 440 16.71 -13.50 -12.78
C ARG A 440 16.17 -14.16 -11.51
N MET A 441 14.92 -13.91 -11.17
CA MET A 441 14.30 -14.46 -9.97
C MET A 441 13.65 -15.82 -10.19
N GLN A 442 13.12 -16.04 -11.39
CA GLN A 442 12.41 -17.23 -11.82
C GLN A 442 13.05 -17.75 -13.12
N PRO A 443 14.12 -18.56 -13.01
CA PRO A 443 14.90 -19.01 -14.18
C PRO A 443 14.10 -19.84 -15.17
N GLN A 444 12.97 -20.43 -14.76
CA GLN A 444 12.04 -21.16 -15.62
C GLN A 444 11.27 -20.24 -16.58
N CYS A 445 11.19 -18.93 -16.31
CA CYS A 445 10.62 -17.93 -17.22
C CYS A 445 11.61 -17.60 -18.35
N VAL A 446 11.33 -18.10 -19.54
CA VAL A 446 12.18 -17.94 -20.73
C VAL A 446 11.40 -17.18 -21.80
N GLY A 447 12.09 -16.39 -22.62
CA GLY A 447 11.52 -15.78 -23.80
C GLY A 447 11.43 -16.76 -24.99
N MET A 448 10.44 -16.56 -25.83
CA MET A 448 10.35 -17.18 -27.16
C MET A 448 10.20 -16.07 -28.22
N PRO A 449 11.28 -15.29 -28.47
CA PRO A 449 11.25 -14.24 -29.50
C PRO A 449 11.16 -14.83 -30.91
N ASP A 450 11.73 -16.03 -31.12
CA ASP A 450 11.61 -16.78 -32.37
C ASP A 450 10.32 -17.62 -32.35
N VAL A 451 9.27 -17.05 -32.93
CA VAL A 451 7.95 -17.69 -33.00
C VAL A 451 7.90 -18.89 -33.95
N GLU A 452 8.85 -18.99 -34.90
CA GLU A 452 8.95 -20.14 -35.84
C GLU A 452 9.39 -21.42 -35.12
N ALA A 453 9.89 -21.33 -33.88
CA ALA A 453 10.26 -22.47 -33.06
C ALA A 453 9.05 -23.22 -32.48
N LEU A 454 7.86 -22.63 -32.41
CA LEU A 454 6.68 -23.23 -31.80
C LEU A 454 6.23 -24.56 -32.42
N PRO A 455 6.13 -24.75 -33.77
CA PRO A 455 5.72 -25.99 -34.35
C PRO A 455 6.63 -27.18 -33.97
N LYS A 456 7.93 -26.93 -33.84
CA LYS A 456 8.91 -27.92 -33.39
C LYS A 456 8.75 -28.23 -31.91
N LEU A 457 8.53 -27.23 -31.08
CA LEU A 457 8.30 -27.41 -29.63
C LEU A 457 7.06 -28.28 -29.38
N VAL A 458 5.96 -28.06 -30.10
CA VAL A 458 4.70 -28.82 -29.99
C VAL A 458 4.86 -30.26 -30.50
N GLU A 459 5.83 -30.51 -31.42
CA GLU A 459 6.14 -31.87 -31.91
C GLU A 459 6.98 -32.66 -30.89
N GLU A 460 7.87 -31.99 -30.15
CA GLU A 460 8.84 -32.61 -29.24
C GLU A 460 8.35 -32.71 -27.79
N LYS A 461 7.46 -31.79 -27.36
CA LYS A 461 7.01 -31.68 -25.98
C LYS A 461 5.50 -31.53 -25.88
N ASP A 462 4.98 -31.80 -24.70
CA ASP A 462 3.60 -31.53 -24.31
C ASP A 462 3.44 -30.06 -23.93
N VAL A 463 2.71 -29.28 -24.73
CA VAL A 463 2.66 -27.80 -24.63
C VAL A 463 1.27 -27.34 -24.28
N TYR A 464 1.19 -26.56 -23.18
CA TYR A 464 -0.04 -25.90 -22.73
C TYR A 464 0.07 -24.39 -22.89
N PHE A 465 -0.81 -23.81 -23.71
CA PHE A 465 -0.89 -22.37 -23.89
C PHE A 465 -1.87 -21.77 -22.89
N LEU A 466 -1.38 -20.89 -22.04
CA LEU A 466 -2.15 -20.11 -21.08
C LEU A 466 -2.44 -18.72 -21.70
N GLY A 467 -3.49 -18.67 -22.50
CA GLY A 467 -3.84 -17.51 -23.32
C GLY A 467 -4.62 -16.46 -22.55
N SER A 468 -4.16 -15.22 -22.60
CA SER A 468 -4.78 -14.06 -21.94
C SER A 468 -5.24 -13.03 -22.97
N PHE A 469 -6.34 -12.33 -22.64
CA PHE A 469 -6.95 -11.28 -23.44
C PHE A 469 -7.41 -11.74 -24.85
N GLU A 470 -7.95 -10.82 -25.64
CA GLU A 470 -8.41 -11.08 -27.02
C GLU A 470 -7.27 -11.53 -27.96
N ALA A 471 -6.03 -11.11 -27.68
CA ALA A 471 -4.86 -11.50 -28.46
C ALA A 471 -4.67 -13.03 -28.56
N ARG A 472 -5.16 -13.83 -27.59
CA ARG A 472 -5.07 -15.30 -27.61
C ARG A 472 -5.79 -15.92 -28.82
N GLU A 473 -6.93 -15.35 -29.21
CA GLU A 473 -7.74 -15.87 -30.32
C GLU A 473 -7.00 -15.70 -31.66
N ALA A 474 -6.39 -14.55 -31.87
CA ALA A 474 -5.59 -14.27 -33.06
C ALA A 474 -4.37 -15.20 -33.16
N LEU A 475 -3.73 -15.51 -32.03
CA LEU A 475 -2.61 -16.47 -31.98
C LEU A 475 -3.05 -17.89 -32.32
N LEU A 476 -4.17 -18.33 -31.81
CA LEU A 476 -4.71 -19.66 -32.11
C LEU A 476 -5.08 -19.82 -33.61
N GLU A 477 -5.63 -18.76 -34.22
CA GLU A 477 -5.91 -18.75 -35.66
C GLU A 477 -4.61 -18.76 -36.47
N GLU A 478 -3.59 -18.02 -36.10
CA GLU A 478 -2.26 -18.01 -36.73
C GLU A 478 -1.62 -19.41 -36.67
N TRP A 479 -1.59 -20.03 -35.50
CA TRP A 479 -1.00 -21.36 -35.30
C TRP A 479 -1.77 -22.48 -35.99
N ALA A 480 -3.09 -22.34 -36.18
CA ALA A 480 -3.88 -23.28 -36.96
C ALA A 480 -3.44 -23.31 -38.44
N ALA A 481 -3.01 -22.16 -39.00
CA ALA A 481 -2.45 -22.08 -40.35
C ALA A 481 -1.11 -22.80 -40.46
N ASP A 482 -0.36 -22.90 -39.35
CA ASP A 482 0.91 -23.65 -39.27
C ASP A 482 0.73 -25.15 -38.92
N GLY A 483 -0.53 -25.66 -38.88
CA GLY A 483 -0.85 -27.04 -38.60
C GLY A 483 -0.79 -27.40 -37.12
N ILE A 484 -0.98 -26.43 -36.23
CA ILE A 484 -1.14 -26.66 -34.78
C ILE A 484 -2.64 -26.63 -34.44
N THR A 485 -3.13 -27.72 -33.88
CA THR A 485 -4.49 -27.83 -33.35
C THR A 485 -4.46 -27.70 -31.82
N TYR A 486 -5.62 -27.48 -31.22
CA TYR A 486 -5.70 -27.34 -29.75
C TYR A 486 -6.99 -27.97 -29.19
N THR A 487 -6.92 -28.33 -27.93
CA THR A 487 -8.09 -28.68 -27.10
C THR A 487 -8.18 -27.63 -25.97
N GLU A 488 -9.32 -26.98 -25.82
CA GLU A 488 -9.56 -26.08 -24.71
C GLU A 488 -9.90 -26.87 -23.45
N GLU A 489 -9.16 -26.68 -22.36
CA GLU A 489 -9.32 -27.40 -21.10
C GLU A 489 -10.06 -26.62 -20.03
N GLY A 490 -10.07 -25.28 -20.10
CA GLY A 490 -10.82 -24.44 -19.18
C GLY A 490 -10.34 -23.01 -19.11
N THR A 491 -11.04 -22.25 -18.26
CA THR A 491 -10.72 -20.85 -17.95
C THR A 491 -10.45 -20.73 -16.46
N TYR A 492 -9.32 -20.16 -16.11
CA TYR A 492 -8.85 -20.05 -14.74
C TYR A 492 -8.51 -18.62 -14.38
N LEU A 493 -8.45 -18.33 -13.08
CA LEU A 493 -8.08 -17.02 -12.53
C LEU A 493 -6.89 -17.19 -11.60
N LEU A 494 -5.80 -16.47 -11.86
CA LEU A 494 -4.74 -16.23 -10.89
C LEU A 494 -4.83 -14.79 -10.43
N GLU A 495 -5.29 -14.60 -9.22
CA GLU A 495 -5.59 -13.34 -8.55
C GLU A 495 -6.58 -12.47 -9.35
N ARG A 496 -6.12 -11.65 -10.30
CA ARG A 496 -6.98 -10.78 -11.14
C ARG A 496 -6.85 -11.07 -12.64
N TYR A 497 -6.05 -12.05 -13.02
CA TYR A 497 -5.77 -12.33 -14.41
C TYR A 497 -6.45 -13.62 -14.83
N TYR A 498 -7.43 -13.52 -15.72
CA TYR A 498 -8.05 -14.65 -16.39
C TYR A 498 -7.16 -15.14 -17.52
N PHE A 499 -7.06 -16.44 -17.64
CA PHE A 499 -6.43 -17.10 -18.76
C PHE A 499 -7.20 -18.36 -19.15
N ASN A 500 -7.19 -18.67 -20.44
CA ASN A 500 -7.74 -19.91 -20.98
C ASN A 500 -6.59 -20.87 -21.21
N VAL A 501 -6.78 -22.13 -20.88
CA VAL A 501 -5.79 -23.19 -21.06
C VAL A 501 -6.12 -23.96 -22.33
N TYR A 502 -5.15 -24.04 -23.21
CA TYR A 502 -5.23 -24.78 -24.48
C TYR A 502 -4.08 -25.75 -24.56
N HIS A 503 -4.41 -27.07 -24.67
CA HIS A 503 -3.44 -28.09 -24.92
C HIS A 503 -3.16 -28.15 -26.45
N LEU A 504 -1.94 -27.77 -26.83
CA LEU A 504 -1.52 -27.70 -28.23
C LEU A 504 -1.08 -29.04 -28.76
N LYS A 505 -1.44 -29.37 -30.00
CA LYS A 505 -1.06 -30.60 -30.69
C LYS A 505 -0.75 -30.31 -32.16
N LYS A 506 0.23 -31.02 -32.72
CA LYS A 506 0.48 -30.98 -34.15
C LYS A 506 -0.57 -31.78 -34.90
N GLU A 507 -1.12 -31.23 -35.97
CA GLU A 507 -2.03 -31.97 -36.85
C GLU A 507 -1.30 -33.16 -37.47
N ASN A 508 -1.75 -34.39 -37.19
CA ASN A 508 -1.21 -35.57 -37.85
C ASN A 508 -1.68 -35.57 -39.30
N LYS A 509 -0.76 -35.22 -40.23
CA LYS A 509 -1.00 -35.35 -41.66
C LYS A 509 -1.01 -36.79 -42.14
#